data_95d5eb9c80f438d87c634c6884c8691a
#
_entry.id   95d5eb9c80f438d87c634c6884c8691a
#
_cell.length_a   1.000
_cell.length_b   1.000
_cell.length_c   1.000
_cell.angle_alpha   90.00
_cell.angle_beta   90.00
_cell.angle_gamma   90.00
#
_symmetry.space_group_name_H-M   'P 1'
#
loop_
_entity.id
_entity.type
_entity.pdbx_description
1 polymer ?
#
loop_
_entity_poly.entity_id
_entity_poly.type
_entity_poly.pdbx_seq_one_letter_code
_entity_poly.pdbx_strand_id
1 'polypeptide(L)'
;MISEKQKRNSGLPAWLAPLNGISGGLLFLSMISLSLLVILLSYSIISNFLTTEILINRFALNLPFCILLGFMDLWTINVINRRKAGGSNAARIAVDLTVTTMLSIVSTALINYIIMYGNKTIDEVLKNSITIIPINWIIVSQIEIYIYHRQQADTERRLGEMEKERAIYQLEALKNRISPHFLFNSLNILASLAYQDADKTNMFAKKLSSVYRYLLMTQGRPTVTLEEEMLFVHSYIYLETIRFGDTLAIETGDYTTYLQRTVIPASIQMLVENALKHNINTTKSPLRITIHAGDDGITVTNNLQMRKNVGTSGTGLDNLRRQYTLYGKKINVVKSEHEFSVKMPFVD
;
A
#
# COMPACT_ATOMS: atom_id res chain seq x y z
N MET A 1 8.72 8.52 -7.13
CA MET A 1 9.74 9.28 -7.89
C MET A 1 9.48 9.34 -9.41
N ILE A 2 8.78 8.38 -10.03
CA ILE A 2 8.47 8.38 -11.48
C ILE A 2 7.32 9.37 -11.84
N SER A 3 6.39 9.63 -10.93
CA SER A 3 5.21 10.49 -11.15
C SER A 3 5.54 12.00 -11.27
N GLU A 4 6.60 12.48 -10.63
CA GLU A 4 7.00 13.90 -10.71
C GLU A 4 7.80 14.24 -11.97
N LYS A 5 8.52 13.27 -12.55
CA LYS A 5 9.26 13.47 -13.81
C LYS A 5 8.34 13.59 -15.02
N GLN A 6 7.18 12.93 -15.01
CA GLN A 6 6.20 13.03 -16.10
C GLN A 6 5.42 14.35 -16.10
N LYS A 7 5.28 15.02 -14.94
CA LYS A 7 4.66 16.36 -14.82
C LYS A 7 5.55 17.50 -15.34
N ARG A 8 6.85 17.29 -15.45
CA ARG A 8 7.82 18.34 -15.85
C ARG A 8 8.04 18.47 -17.35
N ASN A 9 7.59 17.51 -18.18
CA ASN A 9 7.87 17.49 -19.61
C ASN A 9 6.76 18.00 -20.54
N SER A 10 5.57 18.34 -20.03
CA SER A 10 4.56 19.05 -20.82
C SER A 10 4.63 20.52 -20.42
N GLY A 11 5.17 21.37 -21.24
CA GLY A 11 5.20 22.82 -21.02
C GLY A 11 3.81 23.48 -20.95
N LEU A 12 2.76 22.68 -20.70
CA LEU A 12 1.39 23.13 -20.57
C LEU A 12 1.09 23.54 -19.11
N PRO A 13 0.36 24.65 -18.90
CA PRO A 13 -0.10 25.06 -17.59
C PRO A 13 -0.92 23.93 -16.91
N ALA A 14 -0.85 23.89 -15.59
CA ALA A 14 -1.48 22.81 -14.80
C ALA A 14 -3.01 22.69 -14.99
N TRP A 15 -3.70 23.76 -15.42
CA TRP A 15 -5.13 23.76 -15.72
C TRP A 15 -5.46 23.11 -17.08
N LEU A 16 -4.48 22.98 -17.98
CA LEU A 16 -4.59 22.22 -19.22
C LEU A 16 -4.17 20.74 -19.06
N ALA A 17 -3.74 20.33 -17.88
CA ALA A 17 -3.37 18.93 -17.62
C ALA A 17 -4.45 17.89 -17.98
N PRO A 18 -5.77 18.17 -17.86
CA PRO A 18 -6.82 17.26 -18.34
C PRO A 18 -6.76 17.02 -19.85
N LEU A 19 -6.24 17.95 -20.63
CA LEU A 19 -6.11 17.86 -22.09
C LEU A 19 -4.81 17.19 -22.54
N ASN A 20 -3.99 16.73 -21.60
CA ASN A 20 -2.73 16.07 -21.92
C ASN A 20 -2.99 14.68 -22.52
N GLY A 21 -2.63 14.52 -23.78
CA GLY A 21 -2.77 13.29 -24.54
C GLY A 21 -3.91 13.31 -25.55
N ILE A 22 -3.92 12.33 -26.44
CA ILE A 22 -4.87 12.20 -27.57
C ILE A 22 -6.31 12.15 -27.08
N SER A 23 -6.58 11.49 -25.94
CA SER A 23 -7.92 11.38 -25.35
C SER A 23 -8.48 12.73 -24.86
N GLY A 24 -7.63 13.58 -24.28
CA GLY A 24 -8.03 14.92 -23.84
C GLY A 24 -8.32 15.85 -25.03
N GLY A 25 -7.50 15.78 -26.09
CA GLY A 25 -7.71 16.53 -27.33
C GLY A 25 -9.00 16.11 -28.03
N LEU A 26 -9.29 14.81 -28.14
CA LEU A 26 -10.54 14.30 -28.71
C LEU A 26 -11.77 14.72 -27.91
N LEU A 27 -11.69 14.68 -26.57
CA LEU A 27 -12.77 15.19 -25.71
C LEU A 27 -13.03 16.67 -25.99
N PHE A 28 -11.99 17.50 -26.03
CA PHE A 28 -12.11 18.93 -26.30
C PHE A 28 -12.76 19.20 -27.66
N LEU A 29 -12.31 18.49 -28.71
CA LEU A 29 -12.92 18.59 -30.05
C LEU A 29 -14.38 18.13 -30.07
N SER A 30 -14.72 17.06 -29.35
CA SER A 30 -16.12 16.58 -29.25
C SER A 30 -17.01 17.60 -28.55
N MET A 31 -16.52 18.26 -27.52
CA MET A 31 -17.25 19.31 -26.81
C MET A 31 -17.52 20.52 -27.71
N ILE A 32 -16.51 20.97 -28.46
CA ILE A 32 -16.66 22.07 -29.41
C ILE A 32 -17.66 21.70 -30.52
N SER A 33 -17.53 20.51 -31.11
CA SER A 33 -18.42 20.06 -32.18
C SER A 33 -19.86 19.90 -31.71
N LEU A 34 -20.09 19.36 -30.51
CA LEU A 34 -21.42 19.24 -29.93
C LEU A 34 -22.02 20.60 -29.61
N SER A 35 -21.23 21.53 -29.06
CA SER A 35 -21.67 22.90 -28.79
C SER A 35 -22.11 23.63 -30.07
N LEU A 36 -21.32 23.49 -31.12
CA LEU A 36 -21.64 24.05 -32.44
C LEU A 36 -22.91 23.43 -33.01
N LEU A 37 -23.08 22.11 -32.91
CA LEU A 37 -24.28 21.42 -33.39
C LEU A 37 -25.53 21.91 -32.66
N VAL A 38 -25.50 22.09 -31.34
CA VAL A 38 -26.64 22.61 -30.56
C VAL A 38 -26.95 24.05 -30.92
N ILE A 39 -25.93 24.91 -31.14
CA ILE A 39 -26.12 26.28 -31.61
C ILE A 39 -26.80 26.29 -33.00
N LEU A 40 -26.35 25.47 -33.93
CA LEU A 40 -26.92 25.36 -35.26
C LEU A 40 -28.35 24.85 -35.23
N LEU A 41 -28.65 23.82 -34.43
CA LEU A 41 -29.98 23.26 -34.27
C LEU A 41 -30.95 24.26 -33.61
N SER A 42 -30.54 24.93 -32.55
CA SER A 42 -31.36 25.94 -31.86
C SER A 42 -31.73 27.10 -32.81
N TYR A 43 -30.82 27.46 -33.67
CA TYR A 43 -31.03 28.51 -34.66
C TYR A 43 -31.94 28.05 -35.82
N SER A 44 -31.81 26.80 -36.27
CA SER A 44 -32.65 26.18 -37.29
C SER A 44 -34.12 26.12 -36.90
N ILE A 45 -34.40 25.90 -35.60
CA ILE A 45 -35.78 25.84 -35.09
C ILE A 45 -36.40 27.24 -35.00
N ILE A 46 -35.60 28.29 -34.80
CA ILE A 46 -36.08 29.67 -34.61
C ILE A 46 -36.22 30.42 -35.94
N SER A 47 -35.42 30.09 -36.96
CA SER A 47 -35.43 30.75 -38.27
C SER A 47 -35.85 29.77 -39.37
N ASN A 48 -37.01 29.98 -39.97
CA ASN A 48 -37.56 29.19 -41.08
C ASN A 48 -36.73 29.23 -42.39
N PHE A 49 -35.58 29.93 -42.44
CA PHE A 49 -34.75 30.09 -43.60
C PHE A 49 -33.28 29.88 -43.28
N LEU A 50 -32.75 28.67 -43.56
CA LEU A 50 -31.35 28.37 -43.50
C LEU A 50 -30.73 28.41 -44.91
N THR A 51 -30.02 29.47 -45.23
CA THR A 51 -29.10 29.47 -46.37
C THR A 51 -27.71 29.02 -45.90
N THR A 52 -27.00 28.27 -46.74
CA THR A 52 -25.61 27.77 -46.45
C THR A 52 -24.67 28.89 -46.04
N GLU A 53 -24.85 30.08 -46.60
CA GLU A 53 -24.04 31.27 -46.31
C GLU A 53 -24.24 31.79 -44.86
N ILE A 54 -25.48 31.82 -44.40
CA ILE A 54 -25.82 32.17 -43.02
C ILE A 54 -25.24 31.15 -42.03
N LEU A 55 -25.26 29.87 -42.40
CA LEU A 55 -24.73 28.77 -41.60
C LEU A 55 -23.20 28.89 -41.41
N ILE A 56 -22.47 29.14 -42.52
CA ILE A 56 -20.99 29.31 -42.50
C ILE A 56 -20.58 30.55 -41.68
N ASN A 57 -21.24 31.68 -41.91
CA ASN A 57 -20.92 32.91 -41.19
C ASN A 57 -21.14 32.78 -39.68
N ARG A 58 -22.22 32.13 -39.27
CA ARG A 58 -22.51 31.90 -37.85
C ARG A 58 -21.59 30.88 -37.22
N PHE A 59 -21.25 29.83 -37.94
CA PHE A 59 -20.23 28.87 -37.48
C PHE A 59 -18.89 29.57 -37.24
N ALA A 60 -18.43 30.38 -38.18
CA ALA A 60 -17.19 31.12 -38.08
C ALA A 60 -17.18 32.13 -36.90
N LEU A 61 -18.31 32.76 -36.59
CA LEU A 61 -18.41 33.69 -35.45
C LEU A 61 -18.53 32.96 -34.09
N ASN A 62 -19.25 31.84 -34.05
CA ASN A 62 -19.47 31.11 -32.77
C ASN A 62 -18.31 30.20 -32.37
N LEU A 63 -17.51 29.68 -33.32
CA LEU A 63 -16.42 28.76 -33.03
C LEU A 63 -15.39 29.38 -32.05
N PRO A 64 -14.84 30.58 -32.28
CA PRO A 64 -13.90 31.19 -31.33
C PRO A 64 -14.50 31.39 -29.96
N PHE A 65 -15.80 31.72 -29.89
CA PHE A 65 -16.55 31.93 -28.67
C PHE A 65 -16.72 30.62 -27.86
N CYS A 66 -17.10 29.53 -28.51
CA CYS A 66 -17.21 28.21 -27.87
C CYS A 66 -15.86 27.73 -27.34
N ILE A 67 -14.78 27.98 -28.09
CA ILE A 67 -13.41 27.67 -27.63
C ILE A 67 -13.08 28.47 -26.37
N LEU A 68 -13.32 29.76 -26.35
CA LEU A 68 -13.09 30.64 -25.22
C LEU A 68 -13.89 30.16 -23.98
N LEU A 69 -15.17 29.87 -24.12
CA LEU A 69 -15.99 29.34 -23.04
C LEU A 69 -15.46 28.03 -22.49
N GLY A 70 -15.09 27.07 -23.36
CA GLY A 70 -14.53 25.81 -22.93
C GLY A 70 -13.21 25.96 -22.14
N PHE A 71 -12.36 26.89 -22.52
CA PHE A 71 -11.15 27.21 -21.75
C PHE A 71 -11.47 27.87 -20.42
N MET A 72 -12.46 28.76 -20.37
CA MET A 72 -12.90 29.41 -19.16
C MET A 72 -13.49 28.40 -18.17
N ASP A 73 -14.32 27.47 -18.65
CA ASP A 73 -14.88 26.39 -17.84
C ASP A 73 -13.79 25.49 -17.26
N LEU A 74 -12.83 25.04 -18.09
CA LEU A 74 -11.69 24.25 -17.64
C LEU A 74 -10.86 24.96 -16.58
N TRP A 75 -10.61 26.25 -16.76
CA TRP A 75 -9.87 27.06 -15.79
C TRP A 75 -10.63 27.18 -14.46
N THR A 76 -11.92 27.48 -14.53
CA THR A 76 -12.82 27.62 -13.37
C THR A 76 -12.90 26.33 -12.58
N ILE A 77 -13.17 25.21 -13.24
CA ILE A 77 -13.23 23.86 -12.62
C ILE A 77 -11.89 23.52 -11.94
N ASN A 78 -10.77 23.80 -12.60
CA ASN A 78 -9.46 23.55 -11.99
C ASN A 78 -9.19 24.40 -10.76
N VAL A 79 -9.58 25.67 -10.75
CA VAL A 79 -9.43 26.58 -9.60
C VAL A 79 -10.30 26.09 -8.42
N ILE A 80 -11.55 25.73 -8.68
CA ILE A 80 -12.48 25.25 -7.65
C ILE A 80 -12.02 23.91 -7.07
N ASN A 81 -11.58 22.98 -7.91
CA ASN A 81 -11.04 21.69 -7.49
C ASN A 81 -9.81 21.82 -6.57
N ARG A 82 -8.93 22.79 -6.82
CA ARG A 82 -7.77 23.04 -5.96
C ARG A 82 -8.15 23.58 -4.57
N ARG A 83 -9.23 24.34 -4.47
CA ARG A 83 -9.66 25.00 -3.22
C ARG A 83 -10.52 24.12 -2.31
N LYS A 84 -11.23 23.12 -2.87
CA LYS A 84 -12.21 22.28 -2.16
C LYS A 84 -11.83 20.80 -2.05
N ALA A 85 -10.58 20.51 -1.73
CA ALA A 85 -10.06 19.13 -1.59
C ALA A 85 -10.73 18.27 -0.49
N GLY A 86 -11.75 18.77 0.24
CA GLY A 86 -12.39 18.06 1.36
C GLY A 86 -13.92 18.00 1.34
N GLY A 87 -14.60 18.42 0.25
CA GLY A 87 -16.05 18.44 0.17
C GLY A 87 -16.66 17.26 -0.61
N SER A 88 -17.99 17.06 -0.46
CA SER A 88 -18.75 16.09 -1.27
C SER A 88 -18.61 16.39 -2.76
N ASN A 89 -18.41 15.35 -3.58
CA ASN A 89 -18.31 15.48 -5.04
C ASN A 89 -19.55 16.15 -5.65
N ALA A 90 -20.75 15.87 -5.12
CA ALA A 90 -22.00 16.49 -5.57
C ALA A 90 -22.04 18.01 -5.30
N ALA A 91 -21.58 18.45 -4.13
CA ALA A 91 -21.51 19.88 -3.80
C ALA A 91 -20.49 20.62 -4.69
N ARG A 92 -19.38 19.96 -5.03
CA ARG A 92 -18.37 20.48 -5.95
C ARG A 92 -18.96 20.69 -7.35
N ILE A 93 -19.58 19.65 -7.92
CA ILE A 93 -20.21 19.70 -9.26
C ILE A 93 -21.29 20.78 -9.32
N ALA A 94 -22.10 20.92 -8.27
CA ALA A 94 -23.12 21.96 -8.20
C ALA A 94 -22.53 23.39 -8.22
N VAL A 95 -21.42 23.59 -7.52
CA VAL A 95 -20.70 24.89 -7.54
C VAL A 95 -20.08 25.15 -8.90
N ASP A 96 -19.44 24.14 -9.51
CA ASP A 96 -18.83 24.25 -10.84
C ASP A 96 -19.90 24.62 -11.89
N LEU A 97 -21.04 23.92 -11.88
CA LEU A 97 -22.17 24.23 -12.74
C LEU A 97 -22.74 25.65 -12.56
N THR A 98 -22.90 26.10 -11.32
CA THR A 98 -23.43 27.44 -11.02
C THR A 98 -22.48 28.55 -11.45
N VAL A 99 -21.21 28.42 -11.11
CA VAL A 99 -20.20 29.45 -11.41
C VAL A 99 -19.95 29.55 -12.92
N THR A 100 -19.75 28.42 -13.59
CA THR A 100 -19.56 28.39 -15.06
C THR A 100 -20.77 28.89 -15.82
N THR A 101 -22.00 28.57 -15.38
CA THR A 101 -23.24 29.07 -15.98
C THR A 101 -23.32 30.60 -15.82
N MET A 102 -23.05 31.13 -14.64
CA MET A 102 -23.08 32.58 -14.43
C MET A 102 -22.04 33.29 -15.31
N LEU A 103 -20.80 32.77 -15.37
CA LEU A 103 -19.76 33.31 -16.21
C LEU A 103 -20.10 33.25 -17.70
N SER A 104 -20.74 32.17 -18.16
CA SER A 104 -21.18 32.02 -19.55
C SER A 104 -22.26 33.01 -19.91
N ILE A 105 -23.24 33.24 -19.03
CA ILE A 105 -24.30 34.24 -19.24
C ILE A 105 -23.69 35.65 -19.32
N VAL A 106 -22.84 36.01 -18.36
CA VAL A 106 -22.23 37.33 -18.32
C VAL A 106 -21.34 37.57 -19.54
N SER A 107 -20.50 36.62 -19.93
CA SER A 107 -19.64 36.76 -21.10
C SER A 107 -20.44 36.85 -22.40
N THR A 108 -21.49 36.06 -22.54
CA THR A 108 -22.39 36.13 -23.71
C THR A 108 -23.12 37.46 -23.78
N ALA A 109 -23.65 37.93 -22.67
CA ALA A 109 -24.34 39.23 -22.61
C ALA A 109 -23.38 40.37 -22.99
N LEU A 110 -22.15 40.34 -22.46
CA LEU A 110 -21.12 41.34 -22.75
C LEU A 110 -20.73 41.35 -24.23
N ILE A 111 -20.48 40.18 -24.82
CA ILE A 111 -20.13 40.03 -26.24
C ILE A 111 -21.30 40.51 -27.13
N ASN A 112 -22.52 40.11 -26.82
CA ASN A 112 -23.68 40.59 -27.56
C ASN A 112 -23.84 42.11 -27.49
N TYR A 113 -23.57 42.70 -26.32
CA TYR A 113 -23.61 44.17 -26.16
C TYR A 113 -22.53 44.85 -26.99
N ILE A 114 -21.28 44.36 -26.97
CA ILE A 114 -20.16 44.95 -27.70
C ILE A 114 -20.33 44.83 -29.23
N ILE A 115 -20.71 43.62 -29.73
CA ILE A 115 -20.82 43.34 -31.18
C ILE A 115 -22.00 44.09 -31.82
N MET A 116 -23.08 44.27 -31.06
CA MET A 116 -24.32 44.84 -31.60
C MET A 116 -24.44 46.39 -31.35
N TYR A 117 -23.39 47.06 -30.97
CA TYR A 117 -23.33 48.52 -30.77
C TYR A 117 -24.50 49.11 -29.93
N GLY A 118 -24.96 48.39 -28.92
CA GLY A 118 -26.01 48.84 -28.03
C GLY A 118 -27.43 48.96 -28.62
N ASN A 119 -27.64 48.55 -29.85
CA ASN A 119 -28.96 48.67 -30.51
C ASN A 119 -29.97 47.58 -30.16
N LYS A 120 -29.61 46.61 -29.28
CA LYS A 120 -30.54 45.59 -28.81
C LYS A 120 -31.16 45.92 -27.47
N THR A 121 -32.43 45.57 -27.32
CA THR A 121 -33.10 45.67 -26.04
C THR A 121 -32.53 44.67 -25.06
N ILE A 122 -32.57 44.94 -23.77
CA ILE A 122 -32.13 44.04 -22.69
C ILE A 122 -32.81 42.68 -22.81
N ASP A 123 -34.10 42.66 -23.25
CA ASP A 123 -34.89 41.44 -23.43
C ASP A 123 -34.31 40.52 -24.52
N GLU A 124 -33.82 41.07 -25.63
CA GLU A 124 -33.17 40.29 -26.69
C GLU A 124 -31.82 39.74 -26.28
N VAL A 125 -31.05 40.50 -25.50
CA VAL A 125 -29.77 40.02 -24.94
C VAL A 125 -30.01 38.88 -23.96
N LEU A 126 -30.99 38.98 -23.08
CA LEU A 126 -31.36 37.92 -22.14
C LEU A 126 -31.87 36.67 -22.85
N LYS A 127 -32.75 36.78 -23.86
CA LYS A 127 -33.22 35.64 -24.64
C LYS A 127 -32.07 34.89 -25.33
N ASN A 128 -31.12 35.61 -25.92
CA ASN A 128 -29.95 35.01 -26.54
C ASN A 128 -28.99 34.34 -25.49
N SER A 129 -28.89 34.91 -24.29
CA SER A 129 -28.07 34.36 -23.23
C SER A 129 -28.65 33.08 -22.64
N ILE A 130 -29.95 32.94 -22.51
CA ILE A 130 -30.65 31.76 -22.01
C ILE A 130 -30.37 30.51 -22.88
N THR A 131 -30.24 30.67 -24.21
CA THR A 131 -29.95 29.53 -25.11
C THR A 131 -28.58 28.91 -24.89
N ILE A 132 -27.66 29.61 -24.25
CA ILE A 132 -26.30 29.11 -23.98
C ILE A 132 -26.21 28.21 -22.75
N ILE A 133 -27.18 28.28 -21.84
CA ILE A 133 -27.23 27.52 -20.60
C ILE A 133 -27.14 25.99 -20.85
N PRO A 134 -27.98 25.37 -21.68
CA PRO A 134 -27.94 23.94 -21.92
C PRO A 134 -26.62 23.52 -22.58
N ILE A 135 -26.02 24.37 -23.41
CA ILE A 135 -24.75 24.11 -24.06
C ILE A 135 -23.61 24.07 -23.01
N ASN A 136 -23.59 25.07 -22.12
CA ASN A 136 -22.60 25.14 -21.04
C ASN A 136 -22.74 23.90 -20.12
N TRP A 137 -23.96 23.48 -19.76
CA TRP A 137 -24.18 22.30 -18.92
C TRP A 137 -23.70 21.02 -19.58
N ILE A 138 -23.83 20.85 -20.88
CA ILE A 138 -23.30 19.70 -21.61
C ILE A 138 -21.78 19.74 -21.57
N ILE A 139 -21.14 20.87 -21.82
CA ILE A 139 -19.68 21.03 -21.79
C ILE A 139 -19.14 20.71 -20.40
N VAL A 140 -19.66 21.33 -19.36
CA VAL A 140 -19.25 21.13 -17.99
C VAL A 140 -19.42 19.67 -17.55
N SER A 141 -20.59 19.06 -17.89
CA SER A 141 -20.81 17.65 -17.58
C SER A 141 -19.81 16.71 -18.23
N GLN A 142 -19.44 16.95 -19.50
CA GLN A 142 -18.43 16.15 -20.19
C GLN A 142 -17.04 16.32 -19.54
N ILE A 143 -16.66 17.54 -19.16
CA ILE A 143 -15.40 17.80 -18.44
C ILE A 143 -15.40 17.06 -17.10
N GLU A 144 -16.48 17.15 -16.33
CA GLU A 144 -16.58 16.50 -15.01
C GLU A 144 -16.53 14.98 -15.12
N ILE A 145 -17.25 14.38 -16.08
CA ILE A 145 -17.21 12.94 -16.34
C ILE A 145 -15.78 12.49 -16.71
N TYR A 146 -15.11 13.26 -17.57
CA TYR A 146 -13.71 12.95 -17.94
C TYR A 146 -12.76 13.01 -16.74
N ILE A 147 -12.86 14.06 -15.91
CA ILE A 147 -12.04 14.21 -14.70
C ILE A 147 -12.31 13.06 -13.73
N TYR A 148 -13.58 12.71 -13.54
CA TYR A 148 -13.99 11.59 -12.67
C TYR A 148 -13.39 10.27 -13.12
N HIS A 149 -13.54 9.90 -14.38
CA HIS A 149 -12.95 8.66 -14.92
C HIS A 149 -11.44 8.62 -14.79
N ARG A 150 -10.78 9.74 -15.02
CA ARG A 150 -9.32 9.83 -14.88
C ARG A 150 -8.87 9.66 -13.42
N GLN A 151 -9.57 10.29 -12.48
CA GLN A 151 -9.29 10.12 -11.04
C GLN A 151 -9.53 8.67 -10.58
N GLN A 152 -10.58 8.04 -11.08
CA GLN A 152 -10.88 6.64 -10.79
C GLN A 152 -9.75 5.72 -11.30
N ALA A 153 -9.34 5.88 -12.56
CA ALA A 153 -8.24 5.11 -13.14
C ALA A 153 -6.90 5.31 -12.39
N ASP A 154 -6.59 6.54 -11.97
CA ASP A 154 -5.40 6.82 -11.16
C ASP A 154 -5.49 6.18 -9.76
N THR A 155 -6.68 6.15 -9.16
CA THR A 155 -6.92 5.50 -7.86
C THR A 155 -6.76 3.98 -7.97
N GLU A 156 -7.36 3.37 -8.98
CA GLU A 156 -7.24 1.92 -9.25
C GLU A 156 -5.78 1.50 -9.48
N ARG A 157 -5.03 2.29 -10.24
CA ARG A 157 -3.59 2.06 -10.44
C ARG A 157 -2.81 2.09 -9.11
N ARG A 158 -3.07 3.10 -8.28
CA ARG A 158 -2.40 3.22 -6.97
C ARG A 158 -2.74 2.05 -6.05
N LEU A 159 -4.01 1.63 -6.03
CA LEU A 159 -4.43 0.46 -5.26
C LEU A 159 -3.72 -0.81 -5.74
N GLY A 160 -3.64 -1.03 -7.05
CA GLY A 160 -2.93 -2.17 -7.62
C GLY A 160 -1.41 -2.14 -7.33
N GLU A 161 -0.77 -0.98 -7.34
CA GLU A 161 0.64 -0.82 -6.93
C GLU A 161 0.83 -1.14 -5.44
N MET A 162 -0.04 -0.63 -4.56
CA MET A 162 0.00 -0.93 -3.12
C MET A 162 -0.23 -2.42 -2.82
N GLU A 163 -1.17 -3.07 -3.51
CA GLU A 163 -1.40 -4.51 -3.38
C GLU A 163 -0.17 -5.32 -3.82
N LYS A 164 0.44 -4.94 -4.93
CA LYS A 164 1.68 -5.56 -5.41
C LYS A 164 2.83 -5.39 -4.41
N GLU A 165 3.04 -4.19 -3.90
CA GLU A 165 4.05 -3.94 -2.87
C GLU A 165 3.78 -4.76 -1.61
N ARG A 166 2.52 -4.80 -1.15
CA ARG A 166 2.12 -5.62 0.00
C ARG A 166 2.41 -7.10 -0.22
N ALA A 167 2.12 -7.63 -1.41
CA ALA A 167 2.41 -9.02 -1.77
C ALA A 167 3.93 -9.30 -1.75
N ILE A 168 4.75 -8.37 -2.27
CA ILE A 168 6.22 -8.47 -2.24
C ILE A 168 6.72 -8.48 -0.79
N TYR A 169 6.26 -7.54 0.06
CA TYR A 169 6.65 -7.51 1.47
C TYR A 169 6.23 -8.77 2.23
N GLN A 170 5.05 -9.32 1.92
CA GLN A 170 4.61 -10.60 2.51
C GLN A 170 5.51 -11.76 2.07
N LEU A 171 5.90 -11.80 0.81
CA LEU A 171 6.78 -12.82 0.25
C LEU A 171 8.21 -12.71 0.81
N GLU A 172 8.73 -11.51 0.97
CA GLU A 172 10.01 -11.26 1.63
C GLU A 172 9.99 -11.64 3.12
N ALA A 173 8.91 -11.29 3.82
CA ALA A 173 8.72 -11.69 5.22
C ALA A 173 8.65 -13.22 5.37
N LEU A 174 8.00 -13.91 4.43
CA LEU A 174 7.97 -15.37 4.36
C LEU A 174 9.37 -15.94 4.12
N LYS A 175 10.09 -15.40 3.13
CA LYS A 175 11.46 -15.83 2.80
C LYS A 175 12.44 -15.62 3.96
N ASN A 176 12.29 -14.54 4.72
CA ASN A 176 13.17 -14.21 5.83
C ASN A 176 12.89 -15.04 7.10
N ARG A 177 11.67 -15.59 7.27
CA ARG A 177 11.34 -16.50 8.38
C ARG A 177 11.91 -17.91 8.17
N ILE A 178 12.11 -18.32 6.94
CA ILE A 178 12.83 -19.54 6.61
C ILE A 178 14.30 -19.15 6.53
N SER A 179 15.06 -19.31 7.62
CA SER A 179 16.51 -19.06 7.60
C SER A 179 17.15 -19.91 6.50
N PRO A 180 17.59 -19.31 5.36
CA PRO A 180 18.22 -20.11 4.29
C PRO A 180 19.46 -20.85 4.79
N HIS A 181 20.18 -20.23 5.71
CA HIS A 181 21.35 -20.82 6.33
C HIS A 181 21.01 -22.07 7.17
N PHE A 182 19.92 -22.04 7.96
CA PHE A 182 19.44 -23.21 8.69
C PHE A 182 19.03 -24.34 7.72
N LEU A 183 18.31 -24.01 6.63
CA LEU A 183 17.90 -24.98 5.64
C LEU A 183 19.11 -25.65 4.96
N PHE A 184 20.07 -24.86 4.45
CA PHE A 184 21.25 -25.41 3.80
C PHE A 184 22.08 -26.29 4.74
N ASN A 185 22.27 -25.86 5.99
CA ASN A 185 22.96 -26.67 6.98
C ASN A 185 22.23 -27.96 7.30
N SER A 186 20.92 -27.92 7.45
CA SER A 186 20.08 -29.11 7.71
C SER A 186 20.13 -30.11 6.54
N LEU A 187 20.10 -29.61 5.30
CA LEU A 187 20.22 -30.48 4.12
C LEU A 187 21.60 -31.13 4.01
N ASN A 188 22.68 -30.40 4.34
CA ASN A 188 24.04 -30.95 4.36
C ASN A 188 24.19 -32.06 5.43
N ILE A 189 23.62 -31.86 6.62
CA ILE A 189 23.61 -32.87 7.68
C ILE A 189 22.79 -34.09 7.24
N LEU A 190 21.61 -33.88 6.66
CA LEU A 190 20.77 -34.96 6.15
C LEU A 190 21.51 -35.80 5.11
N ALA A 191 22.21 -35.16 4.16
CA ALA A 191 23.02 -35.84 3.17
C ALA A 191 24.16 -36.67 3.80
N SER A 192 24.80 -36.15 4.83
CA SER A 192 25.86 -36.88 5.58
C SER A 192 25.28 -38.07 6.35
N LEU A 193 24.15 -37.90 7.05
CA LEU A 193 23.50 -38.97 7.80
C LEU A 193 22.97 -40.09 6.90
N ALA A 194 22.57 -39.78 5.66
CA ALA A 194 22.05 -40.76 4.69
C ALA A 194 23.06 -41.90 4.38
N TYR A 195 24.34 -41.64 4.50
CA TYR A 195 25.40 -42.63 4.31
C TYR A 195 25.81 -43.36 5.61
N GLN A 196 25.37 -42.86 6.77
CA GLN A 196 25.85 -43.38 8.07
C GLN A 196 24.74 -44.14 8.82
N ASP A 197 23.51 -43.63 8.83
CA ASP A 197 22.44 -44.15 9.68
C ASP A 197 21.06 -43.78 9.05
N ALA A 198 20.39 -44.77 8.49
CA ALA A 198 19.10 -44.58 7.83
C ALA A 198 17.99 -44.16 8.81
N ASP A 199 18.01 -44.67 10.05
CA ASP A 199 16.97 -44.37 11.04
C ASP A 199 17.13 -42.94 11.56
N LYS A 200 18.37 -42.51 11.83
CA LYS A 200 18.66 -41.10 12.16
C LYS A 200 18.31 -40.15 11.01
N THR A 201 18.60 -40.55 9.77
CA THR A 201 18.23 -39.78 8.57
C THR A 201 16.71 -39.56 8.50
N ASN A 202 15.93 -40.64 8.66
CA ASN A 202 14.48 -40.55 8.64
C ASN A 202 13.93 -39.69 9.78
N MET A 203 14.47 -39.87 11.00
CA MET A 203 14.06 -39.03 12.14
C MET A 203 14.41 -37.53 11.92
N PHE A 204 15.62 -37.25 11.44
CA PHE A 204 16.06 -35.89 11.11
C PHE A 204 15.16 -35.25 10.07
N ALA A 205 14.82 -35.95 8.98
CA ALA A 205 13.92 -35.47 7.94
C ALA A 205 12.50 -35.18 8.47
N LYS A 206 11.96 -36.06 9.33
CA LYS A 206 10.64 -35.85 9.98
C LYS A 206 10.66 -34.62 10.88
N LYS A 207 11.70 -34.46 11.70
CA LYS A 207 11.86 -33.28 12.59
C LYS A 207 12.02 -31.99 11.80
N LEU A 208 12.82 -32.02 10.71
CA LEU A 208 12.98 -30.88 9.81
C LEU A 208 11.63 -30.47 9.16
N SER A 209 10.88 -31.45 8.65
CA SER A 209 9.54 -31.23 8.12
C SER A 209 8.60 -30.63 9.16
N SER A 210 8.65 -31.11 10.43
CA SER A 210 7.83 -30.58 11.52
C SER A 210 8.16 -29.11 11.83
N VAL A 211 9.45 -28.75 11.87
CA VAL A 211 9.90 -27.37 12.07
C VAL A 211 9.35 -26.44 10.97
N TYR A 212 9.51 -26.80 9.70
CA TYR A 212 9.01 -25.99 8.61
C TYR A 212 7.48 -25.90 8.57
N ARG A 213 6.78 -27.00 8.86
CA ARG A 213 5.32 -27.00 8.94
C ARG A 213 4.82 -26.05 10.01
N TYR A 214 5.42 -26.03 11.20
CA TYR A 214 5.07 -25.12 12.26
C TYR A 214 5.25 -23.66 11.83
N LEU A 215 6.42 -23.30 11.26
CA LEU A 215 6.70 -21.94 10.79
C LEU A 215 5.71 -21.45 9.73
N LEU A 216 5.26 -22.37 8.85
CA LEU A 216 4.25 -22.05 7.83
C LEU A 216 2.84 -21.90 8.42
N MET A 217 2.44 -22.82 9.32
CA MET A 217 1.09 -22.81 9.92
C MET A 217 0.86 -21.68 10.92
N THR A 218 1.92 -21.21 11.57
CA THR A 218 1.83 -20.09 12.54
C THR A 218 1.99 -18.73 11.88
N GLN A 219 2.13 -18.70 10.57
CA GLN A 219 2.19 -17.44 9.82
C GLN A 219 0.89 -16.67 9.97
N GLY A 220 1.00 -15.41 10.47
CA GLY A 220 -0.16 -14.55 10.72
C GLY A 220 -0.93 -14.87 12.01
N ARG A 221 -0.62 -15.94 12.72
CA ARG A 221 -1.18 -16.20 14.05
C ARG A 221 -0.48 -15.28 15.05
N PRO A 222 -1.24 -14.51 15.84
CA PRO A 222 -0.66 -13.60 16.80
C PRO A 222 -0.05 -14.34 17.99
N THR A 223 -0.66 -15.44 18.43
CA THR A 223 -0.24 -16.27 19.56
C THR A 223 -0.48 -17.76 19.27
N VAL A 224 0.21 -18.62 19.99
CA VAL A 224 0.04 -20.08 20.01
C VAL A 224 0.03 -20.57 21.45
N THR A 225 -0.44 -21.81 21.67
CA THR A 225 -0.30 -22.43 23.00
C THR A 225 1.16 -22.81 23.27
N LEU A 226 1.53 -22.86 24.55
CA LEU A 226 2.86 -23.33 24.94
C LEU A 226 3.09 -24.79 24.49
N GLU A 227 2.06 -25.60 24.45
CA GLU A 227 2.13 -26.98 23.92
C GLU A 227 2.58 -26.98 22.45
N GLU A 228 1.92 -26.19 21.59
CA GLU A 228 2.29 -26.06 20.18
C GLU A 228 3.74 -25.56 20.00
N GLU A 229 4.12 -24.54 20.77
CA GLU A 229 5.49 -23.97 20.74
C GLU A 229 6.53 -24.99 21.20
N MET A 230 6.29 -25.74 22.29
CA MET A 230 7.26 -26.71 22.81
C MET A 230 7.43 -27.92 21.91
N LEU A 231 6.37 -28.40 21.25
CA LEU A 231 6.46 -29.46 20.22
C LEU A 231 7.39 -29.03 19.06
N PHE A 232 7.29 -27.79 18.65
CA PHE A 232 8.16 -27.21 17.65
C PHE A 232 9.60 -27.05 18.18
N VAL A 233 9.76 -26.49 19.38
CA VAL A 233 11.07 -26.25 20.03
C VAL A 233 11.82 -27.57 20.21
N HIS A 234 11.17 -28.65 20.67
CA HIS A 234 11.81 -29.97 20.77
C HIS A 234 12.30 -30.50 19.42
N SER A 235 11.52 -30.26 18.35
CA SER A 235 11.96 -30.66 17.01
C SER A 235 13.16 -29.84 16.55
N TYR A 236 13.19 -28.55 16.83
CA TYR A 236 14.31 -27.66 16.54
C TYR A 236 15.57 -28.02 17.36
N ILE A 237 15.40 -28.26 18.67
CA ILE A 237 16.49 -28.70 19.55
C ILE A 237 17.13 -29.99 19.04
N TYR A 238 16.33 -30.97 18.65
CA TYR A 238 16.85 -32.23 18.08
C TYR A 238 17.74 -31.99 16.88
N LEU A 239 17.35 -31.12 15.95
CA LEU A 239 18.14 -30.80 14.76
C LEU A 239 19.47 -30.12 15.12
N GLU A 240 19.43 -29.17 16.05
CA GLU A 240 20.64 -28.47 16.50
C GLU A 240 21.57 -29.36 17.33
N THR A 241 21.05 -30.29 18.15
CA THR A 241 21.83 -31.26 18.88
C THR A 241 22.59 -32.22 17.94
N ILE A 242 21.95 -32.66 16.86
CA ILE A 242 22.62 -33.45 15.82
C ILE A 242 23.74 -32.65 15.15
N ARG A 243 23.50 -31.35 14.93
CA ARG A 243 24.47 -30.44 14.28
C ARG A 243 25.70 -30.16 15.11
N PHE A 244 25.52 -29.90 16.41
CA PHE A 244 26.55 -29.42 17.29
C PHE A 244 27.15 -30.54 18.15
N GLY A 245 26.51 -31.69 18.27
CA GLY A 245 26.96 -32.83 19.06
C GLY A 245 27.23 -32.45 20.51
N ASP A 246 28.33 -32.93 21.08
CA ASP A 246 28.72 -32.74 22.48
C ASP A 246 29.09 -31.29 22.84
N THR A 247 29.11 -30.37 21.87
CA THR A 247 29.37 -28.94 22.10
C THR A 247 28.17 -28.16 22.55
N LEU A 248 26.95 -28.76 22.50
CA LEU A 248 25.70 -28.15 22.85
C LEU A 248 24.88 -29.02 23.81
N ALA A 249 24.48 -28.47 24.93
CA ALA A 249 23.55 -29.09 25.87
C ALA A 249 22.34 -28.20 26.08
N ILE A 250 21.12 -28.70 25.76
CA ILE A 250 19.86 -27.98 25.96
C ILE A 250 18.98 -28.80 26.87
N GLU A 251 18.56 -28.18 27.99
CA GLU A 251 17.71 -28.80 29.00
C GLU A 251 16.36 -28.07 29.05
N THR A 252 15.28 -28.82 29.13
CA THR A 252 13.93 -28.29 29.32
C THR A 252 13.39 -28.73 30.66
N GLY A 253 13.01 -27.77 31.50
CA GLY A 253 12.29 -28.04 32.74
C GLY A 253 10.87 -28.51 32.51
N ASP A 254 10.15 -28.82 33.59
CA ASP A 254 8.73 -29.16 33.53
C ASP A 254 7.90 -27.93 33.12
N TYR A 255 7.06 -28.10 32.13
CA TYR A 255 6.14 -27.08 31.60
C TYR A 255 4.70 -27.61 31.49
N THR A 256 4.43 -28.80 31.96
CA THR A 256 3.15 -29.49 31.80
C THR A 256 1.98 -28.74 32.39
N THR A 257 2.18 -28.00 33.48
CA THR A 257 1.17 -27.14 34.12
C THR A 257 0.74 -25.95 33.26
N TYR A 258 1.60 -25.53 32.30
CA TYR A 258 1.44 -24.29 31.53
C TYR A 258 1.08 -24.52 30.06
N LEU A 259 0.78 -25.76 29.64
CA LEU A 259 0.56 -26.15 28.23
C LEU A 259 -0.46 -25.28 27.49
N GLN A 260 -1.51 -24.86 28.17
CA GLN A 260 -2.60 -24.06 27.59
C GLN A 260 -2.34 -22.55 27.62
N ARG A 261 -1.28 -22.10 28.30
CA ARG A 261 -0.88 -20.68 28.30
C ARG A 261 -0.40 -20.28 26.90
N THR A 262 -0.58 -19.02 26.55
CA THR A 262 -0.26 -18.55 25.21
C THR A 262 1.05 -17.77 25.16
N VAL A 263 1.78 -17.96 24.06
CA VAL A 263 3.09 -17.35 23.78
C VAL A 263 3.12 -16.81 22.36
N ILE A 264 4.11 -15.96 22.06
CA ILE A 264 4.38 -15.51 20.70
C ILE A 264 5.07 -16.65 19.92
N PRO A 265 4.59 -16.99 18.70
CA PRO A 265 5.17 -18.09 17.90
C PRO A 265 6.67 -17.92 17.64
N ALA A 266 7.41 -19.02 17.74
CA ALA A 266 8.85 -19.10 17.52
C ALA A 266 9.71 -18.21 18.45
N SER A 267 9.15 -17.72 19.56
CA SER A 267 9.85 -16.86 20.50
C SER A 267 10.95 -17.60 21.28
N ILE A 268 10.70 -18.84 21.68
CA ILE A 268 11.67 -19.69 22.37
C ILE A 268 12.79 -20.07 21.41
N GLN A 269 12.46 -20.50 20.19
CA GLN A 269 13.45 -20.84 19.15
C GLN A 269 14.37 -19.65 18.85
N MET A 270 13.83 -18.43 18.75
CA MET A 270 14.60 -17.22 18.52
C MET A 270 15.67 -16.99 19.62
N LEU A 271 15.34 -17.26 20.88
CA LEU A 271 16.28 -17.13 21.98
C LEU A 271 17.36 -18.23 21.97
N VAL A 272 17.00 -19.47 21.63
CA VAL A 272 17.95 -20.56 21.41
C VAL A 272 18.91 -20.24 20.26
N GLU A 273 18.37 -19.76 19.11
CA GLU A 273 19.19 -19.33 17.97
C GLU A 273 20.13 -18.16 18.35
N ASN A 274 19.64 -17.23 19.15
CA ASN A 274 20.42 -16.11 19.64
C ASN A 274 21.59 -16.59 20.51
N ALA A 275 21.37 -17.56 21.41
CA ALA A 275 22.41 -18.17 22.20
C ALA A 275 23.48 -18.87 21.33
N LEU A 276 23.04 -19.64 20.32
CA LEU A 276 23.95 -20.33 19.37
C LEU A 276 24.75 -19.34 18.50
N LYS A 277 24.16 -18.23 18.11
CA LYS A 277 24.80 -17.21 17.26
C LYS A 277 25.88 -16.42 18.01
N HIS A 278 25.61 -16.06 19.26
CA HIS A 278 26.43 -15.10 19.99
C HIS A 278 27.49 -15.77 20.88
N ASN A 279 27.42 -17.08 21.13
CA ASN A 279 28.37 -17.80 21.99
C ASN A 279 29.25 -18.75 21.18
N ILE A 280 30.46 -18.96 21.70
CA ILE A 280 31.36 -20.02 21.24
C ILE A 280 30.86 -21.33 21.87
N ASN A 281 30.92 -22.42 21.13
CA ASN A 281 30.60 -23.76 21.58
C ASN A 281 31.73 -24.71 21.17
N THR A 282 32.40 -25.29 22.16
CA THR A 282 33.51 -26.25 21.97
C THR A 282 33.32 -27.43 22.90
N THR A 283 33.99 -28.57 22.62
CA THR A 283 33.95 -29.75 23.48
C THR A 283 34.52 -29.49 24.88
N LYS A 284 35.49 -28.57 25.01
CA LYS A 284 36.05 -28.17 26.31
C LYS A 284 35.15 -27.23 27.09
N SER A 285 34.31 -26.47 26.40
CA SER A 285 33.40 -25.49 26.98
C SER A 285 32.08 -25.53 26.19
N PRO A 286 31.20 -26.49 26.48
CA PRO A 286 29.93 -26.62 25.78
C PRO A 286 28.98 -25.46 26.10
N LEU A 287 28.19 -25.05 25.10
CA LEU A 287 27.10 -24.11 25.31
C LEU A 287 25.95 -24.83 26.00
N ARG A 288 25.57 -24.35 27.18
CA ARG A 288 24.44 -24.86 27.93
C ARG A 288 23.29 -23.87 27.83
N ILE A 289 22.09 -24.38 27.46
CA ILE A 289 20.87 -23.60 27.37
C ILE A 289 19.83 -24.29 28.24
N THR A 290 19.14 -23.55 29.09
CA THR A 290 18.04 -24.06 29.92
C THR A 290 16.77 -23.30 29.56
N ILE A 291 15.66 -24.04 29.41
CA ILE A 291 14.34 -23.51 29.14
C ILE A 291 13.45 -23.89 30.32
N HIS A 292 12.93 -22.92 31.05
CA HIS A 292 12.10 -23.14 32.23
C HIS A 292 10.78 -22.37 32.10
N ALA A 293 9.66 -23.03 32.37
CA ALA A 293 8.34 -22.42 32.50
C ALA A 293 7.98 -22.23 33.96
N GLY A 294 7.40 -21.10 34.30
CA GLY A 294 6.90 -20.78 35.63
C GLY A 294 5.62 -19.92 35.53
N ASP A 295 5.05 -19.58 36.68
CA ASP A 295 3.75 -18.84 36.78
C ASP A 295 3.77 -17.54 35.96
N ASP A 296 4.90 -16.85 35.94
CA ASP A 296 5.05 -15.54 35.29
C ASP A 296 5.50 -15.62 33.82
N GLY A 297 5.72 -16.81 33.27
CA GLY A 297 6.16 -16.97 31.87
C GLY A 297 7.31 -17.96 31.69
N ILE A 298 8.00 -17.84 30.55
CA ILE A 298 9.08 -18.73 30.13
C ILE A 298 10.41 -18.01 30.23
N THR A 299 11.40 -18.68 30.81
CA THR A 299 12.77 -18.19 30.93
C THR A 299 13.71 -19.07 30.12
N VAL A 300 14.48 -18.45 29.24
CA VAL A 300 15.57 -19.09 28.50
C VAL A 300 16.89 -18.51 28.98
N THR A 301 17.76 -19.36 29.47
CA THR A 301 19.06 -18.98 30.03
C THR A 301 20.16 -19.71 29.32
N ASN A 302 21.26 -19.04 29.02
CA ASN A 302 22.50 -19.69 28.54
C ASN A 302 23.74 -19.20 29.29
N ASN A 303 24.79 -20.05 29.40
CA ASN A 303 26.09 -19.63 29.82
C ASN A 303 26.72 -18.68 28.79
N LEU A 304 27.47 -17.68 29.24
CA LEU A 304 28.10 -16.68 28.38
C LEU A 304 29.53 -17.11 27.97
N GLN A 305 29.69 -17.22 26.65
CA GLN A 305 30.97 -17.53 26.00
C GLN A 305 31.13 -16.68 24.73
N MET A 306 31.11 -15.36 24.89
CA MET A 306 30.91 -14.42 23.77
C MET A 306 31.95 -14.57 22.65
N ARG A 307 31.50 -14.65 21.41
CA ARG A 307 32.36 -14.58 20.21
C ARG A 307 32.88 -13.15 20.03
N LYS A 308 34.20 -13.03 19.79
CA LYS A 308 34.90 -11.76 19.57
C LYS A 308 34.49 -11.19 18.21
N ASN A 309 33.69 -10.89 17.58
CA ASN A 309 33.39 -10.34 16.24
C ASN A 309 32.00 -10.71 15.69
N VAL A 310 30.98 -10.87 16.52
CA VAL A 310 29.63 -10.91 16.02
C VAL A 310 29.14 -9.47 15.95
N GLY A 311 28.97 -8.94 14.74
CA GLY A 311 28.35 -7.64 14.56
C GLY A 311 27.01 -7.56 15.33
N THR A 312 26.80 -6.48 16.05
CA THR A 312 25.61 -6.21 16.86
C THR A 312 24.36 -6.02 15.98
N SER A 313 23.93 -7.07 15.29
CA SER A 313 22.58 -7.07 14.69
C SER A 313 21.57 -7.46 15.79
N GLY A 314 21.29 -6.54 16.69
CA GLY A 314 20.30 -6.68 17.78
C GLY A 314 18.85 -6.78 17.33
N THR A 315 18.61 -7.09 16.07
CA THR A 315 17.27 -7.08 15.45
C THR A 315 16.32 -8.14 16.01
N GLY A 316 16.81 -9.30 16.43
CA GLY A 316 15.96 -10.40 16.92
C GLY A 316 15.31 -10.08 18.26
N LEU A 317 16.10 -9.74 19.27
CA LEU A 317 15.62 -9.43 20.62
C LEU A 317 14.78 -8.14 20.64
N ASP A 318 15.14 -7.14 19.83
CA ASP A 318 14.36 -5.90 19.70
C ASP A 318 13.02 -6.13 19.02
N ASN A 319 12.96 -7.02 18.03
CA ASN A 319 11.69 -7.44 17.42
C ASN A 319 10.80 -8.16 18.43
N LEU A 320 11.38 -9.05 19.23
CA LEU A 320 10.65 -9.74 20.31
C LEU A 320 10.11 -8.74 21.33
N ARG A 321 10.91 -7.76 21.78
CA ARG A 321 10.46 -6.67 22.66
C ARG A 321 9.27 -5.92 22.10
N ARG A 322 9.34 -5.52 20.82
CA ARG A 322 8.24 -4.80 20.14
C ARG A 322 6.98 -5.65 20.10
N GLN A 323 7.09 -6.94 19.78
CA GLN A 323 5.93 -7.84 19.74
C GLN A 323 5.28 -7.96 21.13
N TYR A 324 6.04 -8.17 22.22
CA TYR A 324 5.49 -8.22 23.57
C TYR A 324 4.86 -6.89 24.01
N THR A 325 5.39 -5.76 23.54
CA THR A 325 4.81 -4.44 23.84
C THR A 325 3.40 -4.28 23.25
N LEU A 326 3.08 -4.92 22.11
CA LEU A 326 1.73 -4.91 21.53
C LEU A 326 0.68 -5.57 22.45
N TYR A 327 1.13 -6.49 23.33
CA TYR A 327 0.29 -7.14 24.36
C TYR A 327 0.35 -6.45 25.72
N GLY A 328 0.96 -5.26 25.81
CA GLY A 328 1.18 -4.57 27.07
C GLY A 328 2.14 -5.27 28.03
N LYS A 329 2.90 -6.27 27.54
CA LYS A 329 3.85 -7.06 28.31
C LYS A 329 5.29 -6.60 28.02
N LYS A 330 6.19 -6.85 28.99
CA LYS A 330 7.62 -6.53 28.84
C LYS A 330 8.44 -7.79 29.07
N ILE A 331 9.38 -8.09 28.18
CA ILE A 331 10.38 -9.12 28.42
C ILE A 331 11.44 -8.59 29.37
N ASN A 332 11.89 -9.44 30.26
CA ASN A 332 12.99 -9.12 31.19
C ASN A 332 14.28 -9.78 30.69
N VAL A 333 15.34 -8.99 30.54
CA VAL A 333 16.63 -9.45 30.07
C VAL A 333 17.67 -9.21 31.18
N VAL A 334 18.29 -10.27 31.65
CA VAL A 334 19.32 -10.23 32.66
C VAL A 334 20.62 -10.74 32.04
N LYS A 335 21.69 -9.97 32.16
CA LYS A 335 23.03 -10.34 31.72
C LYS A 335 24.00 -10.22 32.90
N SER A 336 24.58 -11.34 33.32
CA SER A 336 25.67 -11.38 34.30
C SER A 336 27.00 -11.61 33.60
N GLU A 337 28.07 -11.81 34.36
CA GLU A 337 29.38 -12.18 33.80
C GLU A 337 29.40 -13.59 33.18
N HIS A 338 28.56 -14.49 33.68
CA HIS A 338 28.55 -15.91 33.32
C HIS A 338 27.33 -16.39 32.57
N GLU A 339 26.22 -15.64 32.66
CA GLU A 339 24.92 -16.06 32.13
C GLU A 339 24.18 -14.93 31.44
N PHE A 340 23.41 -15.31 30.43
CA PHE A 340 22.42 -14.45 29.76
C PHE A 340 21.04 -15.11 29.87
N SER A 341 20.07 -14.39 30.42
CA SER A 341 18.73 -14.89 30.68
C SER A 341 17.69 -13.94 30.11
N VAL A 342 16.68 -14.48 29.46
CA VAL A 342 15.52 -13.73 28.94
C VAL A 342 14.25 -14.39 29.48
N LYS A 343 13.45 -13.62 30.23
CA LYS A 343 12.15 -14.02 30.70
C LYS A 343 11.06 -13.37 29.83
N MET A 344 10.21 -14.20 29.26
CA MET A 344 9.07 -13.84 28.43
C MET A 344 7.79 -14.15 29.19
N PRO A 345 6.92 -13.16 29.51
CA PRO A 345 5.65 -13.42 30.16
C PRO A 345 4.67 -14.10 29.20
N PHE A 346 3.70 -14.84 29.72
CA PHE A 346 2.57 -15.30 28.91
C PHE A 346 1.74 -14.13 28.40
N VAL A 347 1.10 -14.28 27.22
CA VAL A 347 0.35 -13.21 26.53
C VAL A 347 -1.17 -13.38 26.58
N ASP A 348 -1.65 -14.36 27.38
CA ASP A 348 -3.05 -14.53 27.78
C ASP A 348 -3.51 -13.54 28.84
#